data_e3ed5b77ecc3cb64d28a309627313f30
#
_entry.id   e3ed5b77ecc3cb64d28a309627313f30
#
_cell.length_a   1.000
_cell.length_b   1.000
_cell.length_c   1.000
_cell.angle_alpha   90.00
_cell.angle_beta   90.00
_cell.angle_gamma   90.00
#
_symmetry.space_group_name_H-M   'P 1'
#
loop_
_entity.id
_entity.type
_entity.pdbx_description
1 polymer ?
#
loop_
_entity_poly.entity_id
_entity_poly.type
_entity_poly.pdbx_seq_one_letter_code
_entity_poly.pdbx_strand_id
1 'polypeptide(L)'
;MQKNLINKESKVEQEPLQKKEILKKQLLSKKRFLSLIPALIMMIIIFLFSSKTAVESNDSSSVIANFLLETKEQVFGSIDSAKREITLEFINHIVRKAAHMTEYAVLAILLGIHFYTIKVGIKKYFILNIGICVLYAMSDEFHQLFVEGRSGQISDVGIDSIGIIIGTLIFYFLMRERMKQTKLEQSLF
;
A
#
# COMPACT_ATOMS: atom_id res chain seq x y z
N MET A 1 53.70 3.70 -34.22
CA MET A 1 53.88 3.08 -32.86
C MET A 1 53.16 3.89 -31.78
N GLN A 2 53.28 5.21 -31.71
CA GLN A 2 52.60 6.07 -30.69
C GLN A 2 51.06 6.02 -30.71
N LYS A 3 50.35 5.94 -31.85
CA LYS A 3 48.87 5.85 -31.90
C LYS A 3 48.30 4.59 -31.24
N ASN A 4 49.04 3.48 -31.27
CA ASN A 4 48.59 2.22 -30.61
C ASN A 4 48.80 2.24 -29.10
N LEU A 5 49.75 3.01 -28.59
CA LEU A 5 49.96 3.19 -27.16
C LEU A 5 48.87 4.08 -26.56
N ILE A 6 48.53 5.21 -27.17
CA ILE A 6 47.47 6.12 -26.77
C ILE A 6 46.09 5.40 -26.74
N ASN A 7 45.81 4.55 -27.73
CA ASN A 7 44.57 3.77 -27.80
C ASN A 7 44.50 2.64 -26.74
N LYS A 8 45.65 2.14 -26.29
CA LYS A 8 45.72 1.11 -25.24
C LYS A 8 45.57 1.72 -23.84
N GLU A 9 46.13 2.90 -23.59
CA GLU A 9 45.99 3.63 -22.33
C GLU A 9 44.54 4.13 -22.16
N SER A 10 43.90 4.68 -23.20
CA SER A 10 42.51 5.10 -23.12
C SER A 10 41.52 3.95 -22.86
N LYS A 11 41.79 2.73 -23.38
CA LYS A 11 40.99 1.53 -23.06
C LYS A 11 41.18 1.05 -21.63
N VAL A 12 42.38 1.09 -21.08
CA VAL A 12 42.68 0.66 -19.71
C VAL A 12 42.04 1.61 -18.70
N GLU A 13 41.94 2.91 -18.98
CA GLU A 13 41.30 3.89 -18.12
C GLU A 13 39.76 3.85 -18.19
N GLN A 14 39.17 3.43 -19.33
CA GLN A 14 37.71 3.31 -19.50
C GLN A 14 37.11 2.05 -18.89
N GLU A 15 37.85 0.96 -18.76
CA GLU A 15 37.37 -0.33 -18.25
C GLU A 15 36.85 -0.26 -16.79
N PRO A 16 37.55 0.38 -15.82
CA PRO A 16 37.05 0.53 -14.47
C PRO A 16 35.84 1.44 -14.36
N LEU A 17 35.70 2.45 -15.24
CA LEU A 17 34.53 3.33 -15.29
C LEU A 17 33.30 2.59 -15.77
N GLN A 18 33.39 1.82 -16.85
CA GLN A 18 32.31 0.98 -17.35
C GLN A 18 31.84 -0.05 -16.32
N LYS A 19 32.79 -0.69 -15.63
CA LYS A 19 32.46 -1.66 -14.56
C LYS A 19 31.70 -1.01 -13.40
N LYS A 20 32.09 0.21 -13.00
CA LYS A 20 31.37 0.99 -11.98
C LYS A 20 29.95 1.36 -12.42
N GLU A 21 29.74 1.76 -13.68
CA GLU A 21 28.42 2.07 -14.21
C GLU A 21 27.51 0.85 -14.29
N ILE A 22 28.02 -0.29 -14.73
CA ILE A 22 27.29 -1.55 -14.77
C ILE A 22 26.85 -1.95 -13.36
N LEU A 23 27.76 -1.89 -12.38
CA LEU A 23 27.47 -2.21 -11.00
C LEU A 23 26.40 -1.26 -10.41
N LYS A 24 26.50 0.05 -10.71
CA LYS A 24 25.50 1.04 -10.29
C LYS A 24 24.12 0.75 -10.90
N LYS A 25 24.05 0.37 -12.19
CA LYS A 25 22.78 -0.03 -12.83
C LYS A 25 22.19 -1.28 -12.22
N GLN A 26 22.99 -2.29 -11.90
CA GLN A 26 22.55 -3.51 -11.23
C GLN A 26 22.03 -3.24 -9.81
N LEU A 27 22.72 -2.41 -9.02
CA LEU A 27 22.26 -2.01 -7.68
C LEU A 27 20.95 -1.23 -7.72
N LEU A 28 20.79 -0.33 -8.69
CA LEU A 28 19.54 0.42 -8.89
C LEU A 28 18.39 -0.51 -9.29
N SER A 29 18.65 -1.48 -10.16
CA SER A 29 17.64 -2.48 -10.56
C SER A 29 17.19 -3.33 -9.36
N LYS A 30 18.13 -3.83 -8.55
CA LYS A 30 17.81 -4.56 -7.32
C LYS A 30 16.97 -3.72 -6.34
N LYS A 31 17.36 -2.46 -6.10
CA LYS A 31 16.59 -1.56 -5.21
C LYS A 31 15.17 -1.34 -5.72
N ARG A 32 14.97 -1.18 -7.03
CA ARG A 32 13.64 -1.02 -7.63
C ARG A 32 12.78 -2.25 -7.42
N PHE A 33 13.34 -3.44 -7.62
CA PHE A 33 12.60 -4.68 -7.40
C PHE A 33 12.28 -4.87 -5.91
N LEU A 34 13.26 -4.72 -5.02
CA LEU A 34 13.07 -4.89 -3.58
C LEU A 34 12.06 -3.91 -2.99
N SER A 35 11.94 -2.69 -3.53
CA SER A 35 10.97 -1.70 -3.05
C SER A 35 9.51 -2.06 -3.36
N LEU A 36 9.24 -2.98 -4.31
CA LEU A 36 7.90 -3.45 -4.62
C LEU A 36 7.45 -4.58 -3.68
N ILE A 37 8.39 -5.34 -3.13
CA ILE A 37 8.09 -6.53 -2.31
C ILE A 37 7.14 -6.22 -1.13
N PRO A 38 7.32 -5.14 -0.33
CA PRO A 38 6.39 -4.86 0.76
C PRO A 38 4.94 -4.64 0.30
N ALA A 39 4.74 -3.98 -0.86
CA ALA A 39 3.40 -3.80 -1.42
C ALA A 39 2.79 -5.15 -1.86
N LEU A 40 3.57 -6.02 -2.49
CA LEU A 40 3.10 -7.36 -2.87
C LEU A 40 2.77 -8.22 -1.64
N ILE A 41 3.57 -8.14 -0.58
CA ILE A 41 3.27 -8.83 0.68
C ILE A 41 1.95 -8.30 1.27
N MET A 42 1.74 -6.98 1.25
CA MET A 42 0.51 -6.39 1.76
C MET A 42 -0.71 -6.84 0.94
N MET A 43 -0.60 -6.93 -0.39
CA MET A 43 -1.65 -7.49 -1.23
C MET A 43 -1.98 -8.95 -0.85
N ILE A 44 -0.97 -9.76 -0.59
CA ILE A 44 -1.19 -11.15 -0.12
C ILE A 44 -1.89 -11.14 1.25
N ILE A 45 -1.50 -10.28 2.17
CA ILE A 45 -2.13 -10.17 3.50
C ILE A 45 -3.61 -9.78 3.36
N ILE A 46 -3.93 -8.77 2.56
CA ILE A 46 -5.32 -8.35 2.29
C ILE A 46 -6.10 -9.53 1.72
N PHE A 47 -5.57 -10.22 0.71
CA PHE A 47 -6.22 -11.39 0.10
C PHE A 47 -6.51 -12.50 1.12
N LEU A 48 -5.55 -12.81 2.00
CA LEU A 48 -5.74 -13.82 3.05
C LEU A 48 -6.81 -13.43 4.06
N PHE A 49 -6.89 -12.16 4.46
CA PHE A 49 -7.96 -11.68 5.35
C PHE A 49 -9.31 -11.62 4.64
N SER A 50 -9.32 -11.24 3.38
CA SER A 50 -10.52 -11.20 2.54
C SER A 50 -11.07 -12.59 2.25
N SER A 51 -10.22 -13.63 2.23
CA SER A 51 -10.60 -15.03 2.01
C SER A 51 -11.24 -15.69 3.25
N LYS A 52 -11.24 -15.04 4.41
CA LYS A 52 -11.91 -15.55 5.60
C LYS A 52 -13.43 -15.49 5.42
N THR A 53 -14.13 -16.53 5.88
CA THR A 53 -15.60 -16.57 5.94
C THR A 53 -16.14 -15.40 6.78
N ALA A 54 -17.42 -15.09 6.64
CA ALA A 54 -18.06 -14.05 7.45
C ALA A 54 -17.94 -14.35 8.95
N VAL A 55 -18.05 -15.61 9.37
CA VAL A 55 -17.94 -16.04 10.76
C VAL A 55 -16.52 -15.78 11.29
N GLU A 56 -15.50 -16.29 10.60
CA GLU A 56 -14.09 -16.10 10.99
C GLU A 56 -13.68 -14.62 11.04
N SER A 57 -14.23 -13.82 10.12
CA SER A 57 -13.98 -12.38 10.09
C SER A 57 -14.66 -11.67 11.27
N ASN A 58 -15.90 -12.07 11.62
CA ASN A 58 -16.60 -11.55 12.78
C ASN A 58 -15.88 -11.92 14.08
N ASP A 59 -15.40 -13.15 14.22
CA ASP A 59 -14.62 -13.57 15.40
C ASP A 59 -13.36 -12.73 15.55
N SER A 60 -12.66 -12.48 14.44
CA SER A 60 -11.43 -11.68 14.45
C SER A 60 -11.66 -10.22 14.89
N SER A 61 -12.78 -9.61 14.49
CA SER A 61 -13.13 -8.22 14.85
C SER A 61 -13.87 -8.09 16.16
N SER A 62 -14.49 -9.16 16.66
CA SER A 62 -15.31 -9.16 17.88
C SER A 62 -14.52 -8.80 19.14
N VAL A 63 -13.24 -9.15 19.22
CA VAL A 63 -12.36 -8.79 20.32
C VAL A 63 -12.28 -7.26 20.49
N ILE A 64 -12.05 -6.54 19.37
CA ILE A 64 -11.98 -5.07 19.38
C ILE A 64 -13.37 -4.48 19.62
N ALA A 65 -14.40 -5.05 18.99
CA ALA A 65 -15.78 -4.59 19.15
C ALA A 65 -16.27 -4.73 20.59
N ASN A 66 -16.00 -5.84 21.26
CA ASN A 66 -16.32 -6.03 22.69
C ASN A 66 -15.58 -5.02 23.57
N PHE A 67 -14.27 -4.84 23.36
CA PHE A 67 -13.49 -3.85 24.11
C PHE A 67 -14.06 -2.43 23.97
N LEU A 68 -14.46 -2.03 22.76
CA LEU A 68 -15.06 -0.72 22.51
C LEU A 68 -16.44 -0.61 23.19
N LEU A 69 -17.24 -1.66 23.15
CA LEU A 69 -18.56 -1.69 23.79
C LEU A 69 -18.43 -1.63 25.31
N GLU A 70 -17.56 -2.41 25.93
CA GLU A 70 -17.29 -2.39 27.36
C GLU A 70 -16.79 -1.01 27.82
N THR A 71 -15.88 -0.40 27.06
CA THR A 71 -15.41 0.96 27.34
C THR A 71 -16.56 1.98 27.29
N LYS A 72 -17.46 1.86 26.31
CA LYS A 72 -18.66 2.69 26.23
C LYS A 72 -19.58 2.49 27.41
N GLU A 73 -19.81 1.23 27.85
CA GLU A 73 -20.66 0.91 28.98
C GLU A 73 -20.08 1.44 30.31
N GLN A 74 -18.75 1.43 30.44
CA GLN A 74 -18.07 2.02 31.62
C GLN A 74 -18.23 3.54 31.70
N VAL A 75 -18.24 4.23 30.56
CA VAL A 75 -18.32 5.71 30.52
C VAL A 75 -19.76 6.21 30.56
N PHE A 76 -20.68 5.54 29.87
CA PHE A 76 -22.06 6.01 29.64
C PHE A 76 -23.13 5.18 30.36
N GLY A 77 -22.75 4.14 31.09
CA GLY A 77 -23.66 3.22 31.78
C GLY A 77 -24.02 1.99 30.94
N SER A 78 -24.47 0.95 31.63
CA SER A 78 -24.84 -0.33 31.05
C SER A 78 -26.04 -0.19 30.08
N ILE A 79 -26.02 -0.98 29.02
CA ILE A 79 -27.08 -1.05 28.01
C ILE A 79 -27.90 -2.33 28.25
N ASP A 80 -29.22 -2.24 28.00
CA ASP A 80 -30.09 -3.41 28.02
C ASP A 80 -29.61 -4.52 27.09
N SER A 81 -29.75 -5.79 27.50
CA SER A 81 -29.17 -6.96 26.85
C SER A 81 -29.55 -7.05 25.36
N ALA A 82 -30.81 -6.78 24.99
CA ALA A 82 -31.27 -6.79 23.61
C ALA A 82 -30.61 -5.68 22.75
N LYS A 83 -30.43 -4.49 23.33
CA LYS A 83 -29.72 -3.38 22.67
C LYS A 83 -28.23 -3.63 22.60
N ARG A 84 -27.66 -4.36 23.57
CA ARG A 84 -26.23 -4.68 23.60
C ARG A 84 -25.81 -5.52 22.39
N GLU A 85 -26.58 -6.54 22.06
CA GLU A 85 -26.32 -7.41 20.91
C GLU A 85 -26.35 -6.64 19.58
N ILE A 86 -27.40 -5.85 19.34
CA ILE A 86 -27.49 -4.99 18.14
C ILE A 86 -26.33 -3.99 18.07
N THR A 87 -25.96 -3.39 19.20
CA THR A 87 -24.85 -2.43 19.25
C THR A 87 -23.52 -3.12 18.97
N LEU A 88 -23.32 -4.32 19.48
CA LEU A 88 -22.11 -5.11 19.25
C LEU A 88 -21.94 -5.48 17.77
N GLU A 89 -23.02 -5.94 17.12
CA GLU A 89 -23.00 -6.24 15.67
C GLU A 89 -22.66 -4.99 14.84
N PHE A 90 -23.25 -3.85 15.18
CA PHE A 90 -22.97 -2.58 14.50
C PHE A 90 -21.52 -2.15 14.69
N ILE A 91 -20.96 -2.20 15.90
CA ILE A 91 -19.56 -1.88 16.17
C ILE A 91 -18.65 -2.84 15.43
N ASN A 92 -18.97 -4.14 15.44
CA ASN A 92 -18.19 -5.16 14.76
C ASN A 92 -18.12 -4.91 13.24
N HIS A 93 -19.23 -4.52 12.63
CA HIS A 93 -19.26 -4.12 11.23
C HIS A 93 -18.37 -2.90 10.94
N ILE A 94 -18.42 -1.86 11.80
CA ILE A 94 -17.56 -0.66 11.66
C ILE A 94 -16.09 -1.03 11.82
N VAL A 95 -15.74 -1.83 12.81
CA VAL A 95 -14.35 -2.27 13.06
C VAL A 95 -13.79 -2.99 11.84
N ARG A 96 -14.57 -3.90 11.25
CA ARG A 96 -14.18 -4.62 10.04
C ARG A 96 -13.94 -3.68 8.86
N LYS A 97 -14.84 -2.74 8.61
CA LYS A 97 -14.67 -1.75 7.53
C LYS A 97 -13.48 -0.81 7.77
N ALA A 98 -13.26 -0.40 9.01
CA ALA A 98 -12.10 0.40 9.39
C ALA A 98 -10.77 -0.37 9.20
N ALA A 99 -10.77 -1.68 9.48
CA ALA A 99 -9.61 -2.53 9.23
C ALA A 99 -9.28 -2.57 7.73
N HIS A 100 -10.24 -2.87 6.85
CA HIS A 100 -10.06 -2.85 5.39
C HIS A 100 -9.56 -1.48 4.90
N MET A 101 -10.21 -0.40 5.30
CA MET A 101 -9.77 0.95 4.95
C MET A 101 -8.31 1.20 5.37
N THR A 102 -7.90 0.71 6.55
CA THR A 102 -6.52 0.83 7.04
C THR A 102 -5.55 -0.01 6.22
N GLU A 103 -5.90 -1.24 5.88
CA GLU A 103 -5.11 -2.13 5.04
C GLU A 103 -4.83 -1.51 3.67
N TYR A 104 -5.84 -0.93 3.03
CA TYR A 104 -5.69 -0.23 1.76
C TYR A 104 -4.90 1.08 1.88
N ALA A 105 -5.01 1.81 3.01
CA ALA A 105 -4.16 2.97 3.28
C ALA A 105 -2.67 2.57 3.38
N VAL A 106 -2.37 1.47 4.09
CA VAL A 106 -1.02 0.93 4.19
C VAL A 106 -0.51 0.47 2.83
N LEU A 107 -1.32 -0.25 2.04
CA LEU A 107 -0.97 -0.64 0.67
C LEU A 107 -0.59 0.56 -0.19
N ALA A 108 -1.39 1.64 -0.14
CA ALA A 108 -1.13 2.87 -0.88
C ALA A 108 0.18 3.55 -0.45
N ILE A 109 0.53 3.54 0.84
CA ILE A 109 1.81 4.05 1.35
C ILE A 109 2.97 3.19 0.82
N LEU A 110 2.88 1.86 0.90
CA LEU A 110 3.93 0.94 0.46
C LEU A 110 4.17 1.03 -1.06
N LEU A 111 3.11 1.14 -1.84
CA LEU A 111 3.20 1.36 -3.28
C LEU A 111 3.77 2.75 -3.58
N GLY A 112 3.45 3.75 -2.76
CA GLY A 112 4.04 5.09 -2.82
C GLY A 112 5.56 5.07 -2.63
N ILE A 113 6.08 4.28 -1.70
CA ILE A 113 7.52 4.07 -1.48
C ILE A 113 8.16 3.48 -2.75
N HIS A 114 7.49 2.53 -3.40
CA HIS A 114 7.97 1.97 -4.66
C HIS A 114 8.05 3.03 -5.76
N PHE A 115 6.98 3.79 -5.99
CA PHE A 115 6.95 4.84 -7.01
C PHE A 115 7.97 5.94 -6.77
N TYR A 116 8.20 6.30 -5.51
CA TYR A 116 9.28 7.22 -5.14
C TYR A 116 10.66 6.64 -5.50
N THR A 117 10.90 5.36 -5.21
CA THR A 117 12.17 4.67 -5.48
C THR A 117 12.49 4.61 -6.98
N ILE A 118 11.47 4.42 -7.83
CA ILE A 118 11.62 4.42 -9.29
C ILE A 118 11.51 5.80 -9.92
N LYS A 119 11.43 6.86 -9.10
CA LYS A 119 11.39 8.27 -9.50
C LYS A 119 10.20 8.63 -10.40
N VAL A 120 9.02 8.14 -10.12
CA VAL A 120 7.79 8.50 -10.83
C VAL A 120 7.43 9.96 -10.56
N GLY A 121 7.10 10.71 -11.60
CA GLY A 121 6.66 12.11 -11.46
C GLY A 121 5.31 12.23 -10.74
N ILE A 122 5.08 13.37 -10.05
CA ILE A 122 3.94 13.58 -9.14
C ILE A 122 2.58 13.25 -9.78
N LYS A 123 2.29 13.71 -10.99
CA LYS A 123 1.01 13.43 -11.67
C LYS A 123 0.81 11.93 -11.91
N LYS A 124 1.83 11.25 -12.42
CA LYS A 124 1.80 9.80 -12.64
C LYS A 124 1.71 9.04 -11.32
N TYR A 125 2.35 9.53 -10.26
CA TYR A 125 2.26 8.95 -8.92
C TYR A 125 0.80 8.84 -8.46
N PHE A 126 0.04 9.94 -8.47
CA PHE A 126 -1.36 9.92 -8.05
C PHE A 126 -2.20 8.96 -8.90
N ILE A 127 -2.07 9.03 -10.23
CA ILE A 127 -2.85 8.19 -11.14
C ILE A 127 -2.54 6.71 -10.93
N LEU A 128 -1.26 6.34 -10.87
CA LEU A 128 -0.84 4.94 -10.75
C LEU A 128 -1.11 4.40 -9.35
N ASN A 129 -0.82 5.17 -8.30
CA ASN A 129 -1.01 4.72 -6.92
C ASN A 129 -2.49 4.47 -6.61
N ILE A 130 -3.34 5.44 -6.89
CA ILE A 130 -4.79 5.30 -6.68
C ILE A 130 -5.36 4.25 -7.62
N GLY A 131 -5.03 4.32 -8.92
CA GLY A 131 -5.57 3.40 -9.92
C GLY A 131 -5.26 1.93 -9.63
N ILE A 132 -4.02 1.59 -9.30
CA ILE A 132 -3.63 0.21 -8.98
C ILE A 132 -4.31 -0.26 -7.70
N CYS A 133 -4.34 0.55 -6.63
CA CYS A 133 -4.98 0.18 -5.38
C CYS A 133 -6.50 0.01 -5.54
N VAL A 134 -7.18 0.89 -6.30
CA VAL A 134 -8.63 0.77 -6.56
C VAL A 134 -8.93 -0.47 -7.41
N LEU A 135 -8.14 -0.74 -8.44
CA LEU A 135 -8.30 -1.97 -9.24
C LEU A 135 -8.10 -3.21 -8.37
N TYR A 136 -7.17 -3.17 -7.44
CA TYR A 136 -6.97 -4.26 -6.49
C TYR A 136 -8.17 -4.40 -5.53
N ALA A 137 -8.72 -3.31 -4.98
CA ALA A 137 -9.91 -3.33 -4.15
C ALA A 137 -11.13 -3.90 -4.91
N MET A 138 -11.31 -3.53 -6.17
CA MET A 138 -12.36 -4.11 -7.01
C MET A 138 -12.17 -5.63 -7.21
N SER A 139 -10.93 -6.08 -7.41
CA SER A 139 -10.64 -7.51 -7.54
C SER A 139 -10.86 -8.28 -6.24
N ASP A 140 -10.59 -7.65 -5.10
CA ASP A 140 -10.83 -8.19 -3.78
C ASP A 140 -12.33 -8.35 -3.50
N GLU A 141 -13.13 -7.31 -3.74
CA GLU A 141 -14.60 -7.38 -3.62
C GLU A 141 -15.23 -8.40 -4.58
N PHE A 142 -14.69 -8.52 -5.80
CA PHE A 142 -15.09 -9.57 -6.71
C PHE A 142 -14.77 -10.96 -6.17
N HIS A 143 -13.59 -11.15 -5.55
CA HIS A 143 -13.24 -12.40 -4.89
C HIS A 143 -14.19 -12.72 -3.72
N GLN A 144 -14.59 -11.73 -2.92
CA GLN A 144 -15.51 -11.93 -1.79
C GLN A 144 -16.89 -12.47 -2.21
N LEU A 145 -17.32 -12.31 -3.46
CA LEU A 145 -18.56 -12.95 -3.97
C LEU A 145 -18.51 -14.48 -3.91
N PHE A 146 -17.31 -15.07 -3.87
CA PHE A 146 -17.10 -16.52 -3.83
C PHE A 146 -16.76 -17.04 -2.42
N VAL A 147 -16.72 -16.15 -1.42
CA VAL A 147 -16.42 -16.51 -0.03
C VAL A 147 -17.71 -16.68 0.76
N GLU A 148 -17.81 -17.78 1.51
CA GLU A 148 -19.01 -18.14 2.26
C GLU A 148 -19.44 -17.05 3.26
N GLY A 149 -20.70 -16.65 3.16
CA GLY A 149 -21.29 -15.62 4.03
C GLY A 149 -20.84 -14.20 3.77
N ARG A 150 -19.96 -13.97 2.76
CA ARG A 150 -19.58 -12.64 2.32
C ARG A 150 -20.46 -12.17 1.16
N SER A 151 -20.62 -10.87 1.07
CA SER A 151 -21.26 -10.20 -0.07
C SER A 151 -20.30 -9.13 -0.58
N GLY A 152 -19.72 -9.32 -1.77
CA GLY A 152 -18.92 -8.27 -2.42
C GLY A 152 -19.82 -7.09 -2.77
N GLN A 153 -19.50 -5.91 -2.30
CA GLN A 153 -20.31 -4.71 -2.47
C GLN A 153 -19.50 -3.56 -3.06
N ILE A 154 -20.03 -2.90 -4.08
CA ILE A 154 -19.39 -1.70 -4.68
C ILE A 154 -19.19 -0.59 -3.63
N SER A 155 -20.08 -0.51 -2.61
CA SER A 155 -19.92 0.42 -1.49
C SER A 155 -18.63 0.19 -0.71
N ASP A 156 -18.16 -1.06 -0.61
CA ASP A 156 -16.96 -1.40 0.14
C ASP A 156 -15.71 -1.00 -0.64
N VAL A 157 -15.70 -1.11 -1.97
CA VAL A 157 -14.68 -0.46 -2.82
C VAL A 157 -14.62 1.05 -2.57
N GLY A 158 -15.76 1.70 -2.33
CA GLY A 158 -15.83 3.12 -1.98
C GLY A 158 -15.13 3.44 -0.66
N ILE A 159 -15.36 2.62 0.37
CA ILE A 159 -14.73 2.75 1.70
C ILE A 159 -13.21 2.51 1.61
N ASP A 160 -12.80 1.46 0.90
CA ASP A 160 -11.39 1.15 0.68
C ASP A 160 -10.70 2.26 -0.11
N SER A 161 -11.40 2.88 -1.07
CA SER A 161 -10.90 4.04 -1.82
C SER A 161 -10.63 5.25 -0.93
N ILE A 162 -11.39 5.45 0.16
CA ILE A 162 -11.08 6.49 1.15
C ILE A 162 -9.74 6.19 1.82
N GLY A 163 -9.50 4.95 2.24
CA GLY A 163 -8.21 4.51 2.78
C GLY A 163 -7.06 4.73 1.79
N ILE A 164 -7.26 4.35 0.53
CA ILE A 164 -6.28 4.54 -0.56
C ILE A 164 -5.92 6.03 -0.71
N ILE A 165 -6.91 6.91 -0.74
CA ILE A 165 -6.69 8.36 -0.87
C ILE A 165 -5.93 8.88 0.35
N ILE A 166 -6.33 8.51 1.56
CA ILE A 166 -5.66 8.91 2.81
C ILE A 166 -4.20 8.47 2.78
N GLY A 167 -3.91 7.20 2.50
CA GLY A 167 -2.55 6.65 2.44
C GLY A 167 -1.70 7.33 1.36
N THR A 168 -2.28 7.57 0.18
CA THR A 168 -1.63 8.29 -0.92
C THR A 168 -1.26 9.72 -0.52
N LEU A 169 -2.18 10.44 0.16
CA LEU A 169 -1.94 11.80 0.62
C LEU A 169 -0.93 11.85 1.76
N ILE A 170 -1.02 10.96 2.74
CA ILE A 170 -0.03 10.87 3.83
C ILE A 170 1.38 10.72 3.25
N PHE A 171 1.57 9.75 2.36
CA PHE A 171 2.87 9.53 1.73
C PHE A 171 3.33 10.74 0.92
N TYR A 172 2.43 11.35 0.13
CA TYR A 172 2.74 12.55 -0.65
C TYR A 172 3.21 13.70 0.25
N PHE A 173 2.48 14.02 1.33
CA PHE A 173 2.84 15.11 2.23
C PHE A 173 4.17 14.87 2.97
N LEU A 174 4.46 13.64 3.34
CA LEU A 174 5.72 13.27 3.97
C LEU A 174 6.92 13.38 3.00
N MET A 175 6.71 13.13 1.71
CA MET A 175 7.78 13.06 0.70
C MET A 175 7.78 14.20 -0.32
N ARG A 176 6.82 15.13 -0.25
CA ARG A 176 6.61 16.18 -1.27
C ARG A 176 7.86 16.99 -1.60
N GLU A 177 8.63 17.37 -0.59
CA GLU A 177 9.84 18.20 -0.79
C GLU A 177 10.93 17.39 -1.53
N ARG A 178 11.12 16.13 -1.18
CA ARG A 178 12.05 15.23 -1.86
C ARG A 178 11.60 14.90 -3.29
N MET A 179 10.30 14.76 -3.52
CA MET A 179 9.75 14.53 -4.87
C MET A 179 9.91 15.76 -5.78
N LYS A 180 9.84 16.98 -5.25
CA LYS A 180 10.14 18.23 -5.98
C LYS A 180 11.60 18.31 -6.39
N GLN A 181 12.53 18.01 -5.49
CA GLN A 181 13.98 18.01 -5.77
C GLN A 181 14.32 17.03 -6.89
N THR A 182 13.75 15.82 -6.86
CA THR A 182 13.95 14.83 -7.92
C THR A 182 13.46 15.33 -9.30
N LYS A 183 12.38 16.12 -9.34
CA LYS A 183 11.88 16.72 -10.58
C LYS A 183 12.82 17.80 -11.13
N LEU A 184 13.37 18.64 -10.27
CA LEU A 184 14.37 19.67 -10.64
C LEU A 184 15.63 19.04 -11.25
N GLU A 185 16.15 18.00 -10.60
CA GLU A 185 17.29 17.23 -11.13
C GLU A 185 17.03 16.65 -12.52
N GLN A 186 15.82 16.12 -12.77
CA GLN A 186 15.43 15.55 -14.05
C GLN A 186 15.23 16.60 -15.17
N SER A 187 14.99 17.86 -14.82
CA SER A 187 14.82 18.96 -15.78
C SER A 187 16.11 19.62 -16.19
N LEU A 188 17.22 19.32 -15.51
CA LEU A 188 18.57 19.87 -15.76
C LEU A 188 19.41 18.96 -16.66
N PHE A 189 18.90 17.77 -17.01
CA PHE A 189 19.48 16.78 -17.93
C PHE A 189 18.52 16.44 -19.07
#